data_0a27b4da629be97183c71795ff71fd8c
#
_entry.id   0a27b4da629be97183c71795ff71fd8c
#
_cell.length_a   1.000
_cell.length_b   1.000
_cell.length_c   1.000
_cell.angle_alpha   90.00
_cell.angle_beta   90.00
_cell.angle_gamma   90.00
#
_symmetry.space_group_name_H-M   'P 1'
#
loop_
_entity.id
_entity.type
_entity.pdbx_description
1 polymer ?
#
loop_
_entity_poly.entity_id
_entity_poly.type
_entity_poly.pdbx_seq_one_letter_code
_entity_poly.pdbx_strand_id
1 'polypeptide(L)'
;MGKKKSSSRAWLKEHHDDPFVQRAQREGYRSRAVYKLIEINEKDRLIQPGMSVLDLGSAPGGWSQVAGVLVGERGRVLASDILPMDIHFFTRYFLRA
;
A
#
# COMPACT_ATOMS: atom_id res chain seq x y z
N MET A 1 9.31 -23.22 22.09
CA MET A 1 10.26 -22.83 21.03
C MET A 1 9.89 -23.40 19.68
N GLY A 2 9.65 -24.69 19.56
CA GLY A 2 9.24 -25.31 18.31
C GLY A 2 7.93 -24.76 17.74
N LYS A 3 6.94 -24.49 18.57
CA LYS A 3 5.67 -23.91 18.14
C LYS A 3 5.83 -22.53 17.49
N LYS A 4 6.70 -21.69 18.05
CA LYS A 4 6.92 -20.35 17.56
C LYS A 4 7.59 -20.36 16.18
N LYS A 5 8.59 -21.23 15.99
CA LYS A 5 9.24 -21.41 14.69
C LYS A 5 8.29 -22.00 13.65
N SER A 6 7.51 -23.01 14.03
CA SER A 6 6.51 -23.61 13.16
C SER A 6 5.48 -22.60 12.67
N SER A 7 4.93 -21.77 13.57
CA SER A 7 3.95 -20.75 13.25
C SER A 7 4.51 -19.71 12.30
N SER A 8 5.76 -19.26 12.52
CA SER A 8 6.43 -18.30 11.67
C SER A 8 6.67 -18.85 10.26
N ARG A 9 7.10 -20.11 10.18
CA ARG A 9 7.32 -20.78 8.88
C ARG A 9 6.01 -20.97 8.12
N ALA A 10 4.96 -21.40 8.84
CA ALA A 10 3.65 -21.60 8.25
C ALA A 10 3.11 -20.29 7.71
N TRP A 11 3.22 -19.21 8.48
CA TRP A 11 2.78 -17.88 8.06
C TRP A 11 3.54 -17.41 6.82
N LEU A 12 4.88 -17.56 6.80
CA LEU A 12 5.69 -17.18 5.65
C LEU A 12 5.31 -17.95 4.40
N LYS A 13 5.07 -19.25 4.54
CA LYS A 13 4.64 -20.08 3.42
C LYS A 13 3.28 -19.65 2.89
N GLU A 14 2.31 -19.43 3.76
CA GLU A 14 0.98 -18.96 3.38
C GLU A 14 1.07 -17.61 2.69
N HIS A 15 1.88 -16.72 3.21
CA HIS A 15 2.09 -15.40 2.62
C HIS A 15 2.67 -15.51 1.21
N HIS A 16 3.70 -16.33 1.03
CA HIS A 16 4.31 -16.55 -0.28
C HIS A 16 3.36 -17.21 -1.28
N ASP A 17 2.51 -18.12 -0.79
CA ASP A 17 1.57 -18.84 -1.64
C ASP A 17 0.30 -18.06 -1.94
N ASP A 18 0.08 -16.92 -1.27
CA ASP A 18 -1.08 -16.07 -1.49
C ASP A 18 -1.04 -15.47 -2.89
N PRO A 19 -2.04 -15.73 -3.74
CA PRO A 19 -2.06 -15.20 -5.11
C PRO A 19 -2.01 -13.67 -5.16
N PHE A 20 -2.60 -12.99 -4.19
CA PHE A 20 -2.58 -11.53 -4.13
C PHE A 20 -1.21 -10.98 -3.77
N VAL A 21 -0.46 -11.67 -2.91
CA VAL A 21 0.92 -11.30 -2.63
C VAL A 21 1.77 -11.42 -3.89
N GLN A 22 1.66 -12.54 -4.61
CA GLN A 22 2.38 -12.75 -5.85
C GLN A 22 2.00 -11.71 -6.91
N ARG A 23 0.72 -11.41 -7.01
CA ARG A 23 0.24 -10.40 -7.94
C ARG A 23 0.80 -9.02 -7.60
N ALA A 24 0.78 -8.64 -6.32
CA ALA A 24 1.32 -7.37 -5.87
C ALA A 24 2.81 -7.24 -6.22
N GLN A 25 3.58 -8.30 -6.00
CA GLN A 25 4.99 -8.32 -6.35
C GLN A 25 5.20 -8.12 -7.85
N ARG A 26 4.43 -8.80 -8.68
CA ARG A 26 4.53 -8.66 -10.14
C ARG A 26 4.16 -7.27 -10.62
N GLU A 27 3.15 -6.67 -10.00
CA GLU A 27 2.64 -5.36 -10.41
C GLU A 27 3.37 -4.19 -9.76
N GLY A 28 4.35 -4.46 -8.87
CA GLY A 28 5.15 -3.43 -8.24
C GLY A 28 4.50 -2.74 -7.05
N TYR A 29 3.49 -3.35 -6.46
CA TYR A 29 2.86 -2.82 -5.26
C TYR A 29 3.57 -3.25 -3.99
N ARG A 30 3.54 -2.38 -2.99
CA ARG A 30 4.21 -2.63 -1.71
C ARG A 30 3.50 -3.64 -0.83
N SER A 31 2.22 -3.85 -1.04
CA SER A 31 1.47 -4.90 -0.32
C SER A 31 0.22 -5.29 -1.09
N ARG A 32 -0.31 -6.48 -0.75
CA ARG A 32 -1.56 -6.94 -1.34
C ARG A 32 -2.77 -6.09 -0.92
N ALA A 33 -2.64 -5.32 0.13
CA ALA A 33 -3.72 -4.45 0.63
C ALA A 33 -4.19 -3.43 -0.41
N VAL A 34 -3.38 -3.15 -1.43
CA VAL A 34 -3.75 -2.21 -2.50
C VAL A 34 -5.01 -2.63 -3.24
N TYR A 35 -5.24 -3.93 -3.39
CA TYR A 35 -6.39 -4.41 -4.17
C TYR A 35 -7.72 -4.09 -3.51
N LYS A 36 -7.74 -4.04 -2.18
CA LYS A 36 -8.95 -3.63 -1.47
C LYS A 36 -9.29 -2.16 -1.75
N LEU A 37 -8.28 -1.30 -1.74
CA LEU A 37 -8.48 0.11 -2.06
C LEU A 37 -8.91 0.29 -3.52
N ILE A 38 -8.25 -0.40 -4.44
CA ILE A 38 -8.61 -0.35 -5.85
C ILE A 38 -10.08 -0.75 -6.05
N GLU A 39 -10.48 -1.86 -5.45
CA GLU A 39 -11.85 -2.36 -5.52
C GLU A 39 -12.86 -1.35 -4.98
N ILE A 40 -12.60 -0.82 -3.78
CA ILE A 40 -13.48 0.18 -3.16
C ILE A 40 -13.57 1.42 -4.04
N ASN A 41 -12.44 1.86 -4.57
CA ASN A 41 -12.40 3.09 -5.37
C ASN A 41 -13.11 2.94 -6.71
N GLU A 42 -13.03 1.79 -7.33
CA GLU A 42 -13.78 1.51 -8.55
C GLU A 42 -15.29 1.60 -8.32
N LYS A 43 -15.73 1.15 -7.16
CA LYS A 43 -17.14 1.13 -6.81
C LYS A 43 -17.64 2.48 -6.32
N ASP A 44 -16.93 3.08 -5.38
CA ASP A 44 -17.41 4.26 -4.63
C ASP A 44 -16.73 5.56 -5.03
N ARG A 45 -15.68 5.50 -5.82
CA ARG A 45 -14.91 6.68 -6.27
C ARG A 45 -14.52 7.61 -5.13
N LEU A 46 -13.98 7.02 -4.06
CA LEU A 46 -13.58 7.77 -2.87
C LEU A 46 -12.45 8.73 -3.14
N ILE A 47 -11.46 8.30 -3.93
CA ILE A 47 -10.29 9.10 -4.27
C ILE A 47 -10.39 9.50 -5.73
N GLN A 48 -10.33 10.78 -5.97
CA GLN A 48 -10.50 11.36 -7.30
C GLN A 48 -9.33 12.28 -7.64
N PRO A 49 -9.08 12.52 -8.94
CA PRO A 49 -8.03 13.44 -9.36
C PRO A 49 -8.13 14.79 -8.68
N GLY A 50 -6.99 15.33 -8.25
CA GLY A 50 -6.90 16.63 -7.60
C GLY A 50 -7.14 16.63 -6.11
N MET A 51 -7.57 15.52 -5.53
CA MET A 51 -7.81 15.45 -4.09
C MET A 51 -6.52 15.49 -3.28
N SER A 52 -6.65 15.94 -2.04
CA SER A 52 -5.62 15.79 -1.01
C SER A 52 -6.02 14.65 -0.10
N VAL A 53 -5.16 13.65 0.04
CA VAL A 53 -5.44 12.43 0.81
C VAL A 53 -4.46 12.31 1.96
N LEU A 54 -4.98 12.01 3.14
CA LEU A 54 -4.18 11.71 4.32
C LEU A 54 -4.26 10.22 4.60
N ASP A 55 -3.10 9.55 4.57
CA ASP A 55 -2.98 8.11 4.84
C ASP A 55 -2.28 7.91 6.17
N LEU A 56 -3.04 7.62 7.22
CA LEU A 56 -2.52 7.36 8.55
C LEU A 56 -2.19 5.88 8.70
N GLY A 57 -1.03 5.58 9.29
CA GLY A 57 -0.55 4.21 9.40
C GLY A 57 -0.20 3.64 8.03
N SER A 58 0.52 4.40 7.23
CA SER A 58 0.67 4.13 5.79
C SER A 58 1.69 3.06 5.43
N ALA A 59 2.65 2.73 6.31
CA ALA A 59 3.65 1.71 5.98
C ALA A 59 3.01 0.34 5.72
N PRO A 60 3.49 -0.41 4.74
CA PRO A 60 4.64 -0.18 3.86
C PRO A 60 4.42 0.81 2.72
N GLY A 61 3.25 1.39 2.59
CA GLY A 61 2.99 2.44 1.62
C GLY A 61 2.16 2.02 0.41
N GLY A 62 1.55 0.84 0.44
CA GLY A 62 0.75 0.34 -0.68
C GLY A 62 -0.46 1.22 -0.98
N TRP A 63 -1.21 1.62 0.03
CA TRP A 63 -2.38 2.49 -0.16
C TRP A 63 -1.97 3.88 -0.63
N SER A 64 -0.91 4.46 -0.08
CA SER A 64 -0.39 5.74 -0.55
C SER A 64 0.10 5.66 -2.00
N GLN A 65 0.68 4.54 -2.38
CA GLN A 65 1.12 4.28 -3.75
C GLN A 65 -0.07 4.36 -4.73
N VAL A 66 -1.17 3.69 -4.41
CA VAL A 66 -2.39 3.74 -5.21
C VAL A 66 -3.04 5.12 -5.17
N ALA A 67 -3.16 5.70 -3.98
CA ALA A 67 -3.73 7.03 -3.82
C ALA A 67 -2.97 8.07 -4.64
N GLY A 68 -1.64 7.99 -4.65
CA GLY A 68 -0.80 8.90 -5.43
C GLY A 68 -1.13 8.88 -6.91
N VAL A 69 -1.38 7.71 -7.46
CA VAL A 69 -1.79 7.57 -8.86
C VAL A 69 -3.19 8.15 -9.07
N LEU A 70 -4.12 7.84 -8.16
CA LEU A 70 -5.51 8.26 -8.29
C LEU A 70 -5.69 9.78 -8.21
N VAL A 71 -4.95 10.46 -7.33
CA VAL A 71 -5.07 11.91 -7.20
C VAL A 71 -4.38 12.67 -8.34
N GLY A 72 -3.45 12.04 -9.03
CA GLY A 72 -2.77 12.62 -10.18
C GLY A 72 -1.81 13.75 -9.84
N GLU A 73 -1.36 14.46 -10.85
CA GLU A 73 -0.35 15.51 -10.69
C GLU A 73 -0.79 16.70 -9.87
N ARG A 74 -2.09 16.99 -9.86
CA ARG A 74 -2.65 18.11 -9.10
C ARG A 74 -3.09 17.73 -7.70
N GLY A 75 -3.08 16.43 -7.41
CA GLY A 75 -3.44 15.94 -6.09
C GLY A 75 -2.23 15.79 -5.18
N ARG A 76 -2.49 15.43 -3.94
CA ARG A 76 -1.46 15.25 -2.92
C ARG A 76 -1.81 14.07 -2.04
N VAL A 77 -0.78 13.36 -1.59
CA VAL A 77 -0.91 12.32 -0.57
C VAL A 77 0.06 12.64 0.55
N LEU A 78 -0.46 12.75 1.75
CA LEU A 78 0.35 12.85 2.96
C LEU A 78 0.29 11.52 3.67
N ALA A 79 1.39 10.80 3.68
CA ALA A 79 1.50 9.51 4.35
C ALA A 79 2.26 9.65 5.65
N SER A 80 1.73 9.07 6.72
CA SER A 80 2.31 9.15 8.05
C SER A 80 2.30 7.78 8.71
N ASP A 81 3.45 7.39 9.26
CA ASP A 81 3.58 6.14 10.01
C ASP A 81 4.79 6.23 10.92
N ILE A 82 4.79 5.42 11.99
CA ILE A 82 5.94 5.26 12.86
C ILE A 82 7.00 4.34 12.25
N LEU A 83 6.63 3.56 11.22
CA LEU A 83 7.55 2.67 10.51
C LEU A 83 8.17 3.39 9.31
N PRO A 84 9.44 3.08 8.97
CA PRO A 84 10.07 3.71 7.83
C PRO A 84 9.44 3.27 6.50
N MET A 85 9.47 4.17 5.54
CA MET A 85 9.02 3.91 4.17
C MET A 85 10.06 4.43 3.20
N ASP A 86 10.15 3.77 2.04
CA ASP A 86 10.97 4.26 0.94
C ASP A 86 10.20 5.36 0.20
N ILE A 87 10.60 6.60 0.42
CA ILE A 87 9.91 7.76 -0.16
C ILE A 87 10.22 7.98 -1.64
N HIS A 88 11.18 7.29 -2.21
CA HIS A 88 11.51 7.44 -3.64
C HIS A 88 10.35 7.06 -4.54
N PHE A 89 9.50 6.15 -4.10
CA PHE A 89 8.30 5.77 -4.87
C PHE A 89 7.27 6.90 -4.93
N PHE A 90 7.39 7.90 -4.08
CA PHE A 90 6.39 8.96 -3.93
C PHE A 90 6.89 10.33 -4.37
N THR A 91 8.04 10.39 -5.03
CA THR A 91 8.68 11.67 -5.35
C THR A 91 7.79 12.65 -6.10
N ARG A 92 6.81 12.14 -6.81
CA ARG A 92 5.90 12.95 -7.61
C ARG A 92 4.66 13.42 -6.85
N TYR A 93 4.12 12.57 -6.01
CA TYR A 93 2.82 12.81 -5.34
C TYR A 93 2.91 12.90 -3.83
N PHE A 94 4.00 12.49 -3.27
CA PHE A 94 4.14 12.29 -1.83
C PHE A 94 4.67 13.54 -1.13
N LEU A 95 3.98 13.92 -0.06
CA LEU A 95 4.45 14.95 0.88
C LEU A 95 4.66 14.28 2.23
N ARG A 96 5.88 14.35 2.73
CA ARG A 96 6.22 13.73 4.00
C ARG A 96 5.77 14.61 5.17
N ALA A 97 5.17 13.96 6.15
CA ALA A 97 4.78 14.62 7.39
C ALA A 97 5.98 15.02 8.23
#